data_798d3e0921a8600936b5928c2d994028
#
_entry.id   798d3e0921a8600936b5928c2d994028
#
_cell.length_a   1.000
_cell.length_b   1.000
_cell.length_c   1.000
_cell.angle_alpha   90.00
_cell.angle_beta   90.00
_cell.angle_gamma   90.00
#
_symmetry.space_group_name_H-M   'P 1'
#
loop_
_entity.id
_entity.type
_entity.pdbx_description
1 polymer ?
#
loop_
_entity_poly.entity_id
_entity_poly.type
_entity_poly.pdbx_seq_one_letter_code
_entity_poly.pdbx_strand_id
1 'polypeptide(L)' 'MKKYSVVVKANVHTVWEANTEQEAILMAEAWTAEEYGNLVHKANFEVAEVS' A
#
# COMPACT_ATOMS: atom_id res chain seq x y z
N MET A 1 -0.06 -15.65 -6.75
CA MET A 1 0.05 -14.44 -5.95
C MET A 1 -1.29 -14.02 -5.40
N LYS A 2 -1.28 -13.35 -4.30
CA LYS A 2 -2.50 -12.86 -3.67
C LYS A 2 -2.65 -11.37 -3.94
N LYS A 3 -3.86 -10.89 -3.85
CA LYS A 3 -4.13 -9.47 -3.98
C LYS A 3 -4.37 -8.88 -2.60
N TYR A 4 -3.75 -7.73 -2.39
CA TYR A 4 -3.87 -7.01 -1.13
C TYR A 4 -4.38 -5.61 -1.40
N SER A 5 -5.36 -5.22 -0.62
CA SER A 5 -5.87 -3.86 -0.63
C SER A 5 -5.09 -3.06 0.40
N VAL A 6 -4.48 -1.97 -0.03
CA VAL A 6 -3.71 -1.12 0.88
C VAL A 6 -4.33 0.26 0.90
N VAL A 7 -4.78 0.67 2.07
CA VAL A 7 -5.33 2.00 2.27
C VAL A 7 -4.24 2.87 2.86
N VAL A 8 -3.80 3.85 2.11
CA VAL A 8 -2.72 4.75 2.53
C VAL A 8 -3.27 5.88 3.38
N LYS A 9 -4.37 6.46 2.92
CA LYS A 9 -5.07 7.52 3.63
C LYS A 9 -6.56 7.33 3.37
N ALA A 10 -7.37 8.14 4.03
CA ALA A 10 -8.82 8.00 3.95
C ALA A 10 -9.34 7.92 2.52
N ASN A 11 -8.70 8.61 1.58
CA ASN A 11 -9.17 8.63 0.20
C ASN A 11 -8.11 8.15 -0.80
N VAL A 12 -7.10 7.43 -0.33
CA VAL A 12 -6.10 6.85 -1.21
C VAL A 12 -6.06 5.35 -0.95
N HIS A 13 -6.47 4.59 -1.96
CA HIS A 13 -6.61 3.15 -1.85
C HIS A 13 -5.98 2.50 -3.08
N THR A 14 -5.12 1.53 -2.87
CA THR A 14 -4.47 0.81 -3.97
C THR A 14 -4.65 -0.69 -3.77
N VAL A 15 -4.52 -1.43 -4.87
CA VAL A 15 -4.56 -2.89 -4.83
C VAL A 15 -3.29 -3.41 -5.47
N TRP A 16 -2.62 -4.29 -4.78
CA TRP A 16 -1.34 -4.84 -5.23
C TRP A 16 -1.36 -6.35 -5.20
N GLU A 17 -0.76 -6.95 -6.20
CA GLU A 17 -0.54 -8.40 -6.20
C GLU A 17 0.84 -8.65 -5.62
N ALA A 18 0.89 -9.47 -4.58
CA ALA A 18 2.14 -9.75 -3.88
C ALA A 18 2.04 -11.13 -3.21
N ASN A 19 3.17 -11.62 -2.78
CA ASN A 19 3.21 -12.91 -2.09
C ASN A 19 2.87 -12.77 -0.61
N THR A 20 3.15 -11.63 -0.02
CA THR A 20 2.89 -11.39 1.39
C THR A 20 2.36 -9.97 1.59
N GLU A 21 1.75 -9.74 2.76
CA GLU A 21 1.29 -8.41 3.12
C GLU A 21 2.44 -7.40 3.13
N GLN A 22 3.60 -7.82 3.62
CA GLN A 22 4.74 -6.92 3.71
C GLN A 22 5.20 -6.48 2.34
N GLU A 23 5.19 -7.39 1.36
CA GLU A 23 5.53 -7.01 -0.01
C GLU A 23 4.55 -5.98 -0.56
N ALA A 24 3.26 -6.18 -0.28
CA ALA A 24 2.25 -5.23 -0.73
C ALA A 24 2.46 -3.85 -0.10
N ILE A 25 2.79 -3.82 1.17
CA ILE A 25 3.07 -2.56 1.87
C ILE A 25 4.28 -1.86 1.24
N LEU A 26 5.34 -2.62 0.96
CA LEU A 26 6.53 -2.05 0.34
C LEU A 26 6.23 -1.46 -1.03
N MET A 27 5.42 -2.15 -1.82
CA MET A 27 5.01 -1.63 -3.12
C MET A 27 4.20 -0.35 -2.97
N ALA A 28 3.27 -0.34 -2.03
CA ALA A 28 2.45 0.84 -1.79
C ALA A 28 3.29 2.00 -1.28
N GLU A 29 4.26 1.73 -0.42
CA GLU A 29 5.15 2.76 0.08
C GLU A 29 5.95 3.40 -1.06
N ALA A 30 6.53 2.57 -1.92
CA ALA A 30 7.31 3.06 -3.04
C ALA A 30 6.46 3.92 -3.98
N TRP A 31 5.27 3.44 -4.29
CA TRP A 31 4.37 4.17 -5.15
C TRP A 31 3.94 5.49 -4.53
N THR A 32 3.61 5.46 -3.24
CA THR A 32 3.15 6.67 -2.56
C THR A 32 4.27 7.69 -2.46
N ALA A 33 5.51 7.24 -2.23
CA ALA A 33 6.66 8.14 -2.19
C ALA A 33 6.85 8.87 -3.51
N GLU A 34 6.64 8.16 -4.63
CA GLU A 34 6.75 8.78 -5.95
C GLU A 34 5.63 9.78 -6.19
N GLU A 35 4.41 9.45 -5.79
CA GLU A 35 3.25 10.27 -6.09
C GLU A 35 3.07 11.43 -5.13
N TYR A 36 3.38 11.20 -3.85
CA TYR A 36 3.06 12.17 -2.81
C TYR A 36 4.29 12.67 -2.06
N GLY A 37 5.46 12.20 -2.41
CA GLY A 37 6.70 12.67 -1.82
C GLY A 37 6.87 12.22 -0.38
N ASN A 38 7.41 13.10 0.44
CA ASN A 38 7.83 12.73 1.80
C ASN A 38 6.71 12.57 2.80
N LEU A 39 5.47 12.72 2.38
CA LEU A 39 4.34 12.60 3.30
C LEU A 39 4.08 11.16 3.72
N VAL A 40 4.68 10.25 3.00
CA VAL A 40 4.42 8.83 3.12
C VAL A 40 4.89 8.21 4.43
N HIS A 41 6.01 8.67 4.95
CA HIS A 41 6.61 7.97 6.08
C HIS A 41 5.80 8.09 7.36
N LYS A 42 4.79 8.94 7.37
CA LYS A 42 3.89 9.06 8.51
C LYS A 42 2.51 8.47 8.22
N ALA A 43 2.32 7.92 7.03
CA ALA A 43 1.04 7.34 6.68
C ALA A 43 0.88 6.00 7.38
N ASN A 44 -0.33 5.70 7.80
CA ASN A 44 -0.66 4.39 8.32
C ASN A 44 -1.22 3.56 7.20
N PHE A 45 -0.54 2.46 6.88
CA PHE A 45 -1.00 1.56 5.84
C PHE A 45 -1.88 0.49 6.46
N GLU A 46 -3.12 0.41 6.00
CA GLU A 46 -4.03 -0.65 6.40
C GLU A 46 -4.13 -1.63 5.26
N VAL A 47 -3.79 -2.87 5.52
CA VAL A 47 -3.68 -3.90 4.49
C VAL A 47 -4.69 -5.01 4.77
N ALA A 48 -5.38 -5.42 3.72
CA ALA A 48 -6.30 -6.56 3.80
C ALA A 48 -6.14 -7.41 2.56
N GLU A 49 -6.16 -8.71 2.74
CA GLU A 49 -6.12 -9.64 1.62
C GLU A 49 -7.49 -9.66 0.94
N VAL A 50 -7.52 -9.52 -0.38
CA VAL A 50 -8.78 -9.46 -1.13
C VAL A 50 -9.03 -10.69 -1.99
N SER A 51 -8.05 -11.55 -2.12
CA SER A 51 -8.30 -12.78 -2.91
C SER A 51 -7.47 -13.94 -2.44
#